data_00f91652a31313f6b19c9a60a753857e
#
_entry.id   00f91652a31313f6b19c9a60a753857e
#
_cell.length_a   1.000
_cell.length_b   1.000
_cell.length_c   1.000
_cell.angle_alpha   90.00
_cell.angle_beta   90.00
_cell.angle_gamma   90.00
#
_symmetry.space_group_name_H-M   'P 1'
#
loop_
_entity.id
_entity.type
_entity.pdbx_description
1 polymer ?
#
loop_
_entity_poly.entity_id
_entity_poly.type
_entity_poly.pdbx_seq_one_letter_code
_entity_poly.pdbx_strand_id
1 'polypeptide(L)'
;TGQFLGELHAPTKLLLERAYHLKKNFNKEILIINTSELLTKKAEVPFYENTFANKIDSYSNINQISYRDIEIPFYQSNIDMPDENEILNILSIVQEYKPYFILNIGSGNLTADLCSNLVTTVSFPTTSDLAISESQIHIHRSELTNKDFDLLKKTNIDPTSIIISHPRGEIISKVSYTRKDFDLPEDKFLLSVVGNRLTQEITEEFISMLNETLEYNTYVVFIGTFDNYEKYCKKFPNLRTNSTLLEYQEHLYDVMKLFDLSVNPGRVGGAHGSWYSMMSSIPIVTLNFGDVHILSKGNFSTINLDDMKQSIIKYTLDKSF
;
A
#
# COMPACT_ATOMS: atom_id res chain seq x y z
N THR A 1 13.11 -2.62 -8.29
CA THR A 1 11.67 -2.77 -8.03
C THR A 1 10.95 -3.33 -9.24
N GLY A 2 9.87 -4.09 -9.03
CA GLY A 2 9.02 -4.63 -10.10
C GLY A 2 7.88 -3.69 -10.55
N GLN A 3 7.71 -2.55 -9.88
CA GLN A 3 6.63 -1.61 -10.16
C GLN A 3 7.03 -0.17 -9.88
N PHE A 4 6.80 0.72 -10.86
CA PHE A 4 7.01 2.15 -10.72
C PHE A 4 5.88 2.93 -11.39
N LEU A 5 4.98 3.53 -10.60
CA LEU A 5 3.73 4.15 -11.07
C LEU A 5 3.59 5.63 -10.67
N GLY A 6 4.71 6.32 -10.45
CA GLY A 6 4.71 7.73 -10.07
C GLY A 6 4.52 7.98 -8.56
N GLU A 7 4.60 9.25 -8.18
CA GLU A 7 4.69 9.66 -6.77
C GLU A 7 3.41 9.43 -5.95
N LEU A 8 2.26 9.32 -6.60
CA LEU A 8 0.99 9.02 -5.93
C LEU A 8 0.85 7.54 -5.56
N HIS A 9 1.69 6.67 -6.11
CA HIS A 9 1.71 5.25 -5.82
C HIS A 9 2.56 4.97 -4.57
N ALA A 10 1.96 4.43 -3.52
CA ALA A 10 2.62 4.25 -2.23
C ALA A 10 3.96 3.46 -2.28
N PRO A 11 4.09 2.33 -3.01
CA PRO A 11 5.37 1.66 -3.18
C PRO A 11 6.42 2.52 -3.90
N THR A 12 6.04 3.27 -4.94
CA THR A 12 6.94 4.19 -5.66
C THR A 12 7.39 5.32 -4.74
N LYS A 13 6.46 5.92 -3.99
CA LYS A 13 6.79 6.97 -3.01
C LYS A 13 7.76 6.45 -1.95
N LEU A 14 7.54 5.24 -1.44
CA LEU A 14 8.43 4.58 -0.49
C LEU A 14 9.86 4.42 -1.05
N LEU A 15 9.98 4.02 -2.32
CA LEU A 15 11.24 3.89 -3.02
C LEU A 15 11.95 5.24 -3.17
N LEU A 16 11.23 6.25 -3.66
CA LEU A 16 11.76 7.60 -3.87
C LEU A 16 12.22 8.26 -2.57
N GLU A 17 11.48 8.11 -1.47
CA GLU A 17 11.88 8.61 -0.15
C GLU A 17 13.19 7.96 0.32
N ARG A 18 13.35 6.66 0.13
CA ARG A 18 14.59 5.97 0.51
C ARG A 18 15.77 6.39 -0.37
N ALA A 19 15.57 6.49 -1.68
CA ALA A 19 16.58 7.00 -2.60
C ALA A 19 17.00 8.42 -2.21
N TYR A 20 16.05 9.28 -1.90
CA TYR A 20 16.30 10.64 -1.42
C TYR A 20 17.18 10.65 -0.16
N HIS A 21 16.80 9.90 0.86
CA HIS A 21 17.57 9.86 2.11
C HIS A 21 18.95 9.24 1.95
N LEU A 22 19.08 8.17 1.16
CA LEU A 22 20.39 7.59 0.85
C LEU A 22 21.30 8.59 0.15
N LYS A 23 20.77 9.36 -0.80
CA LYS A 23 21.55 10.38 -1.51
C LYS A 23 21.88 11.58 -0.63
N LYS A 24 20.90 12.15 0.08
CA LYS A 24 21.08 13.38 0.89
C LYS A 24 21.78 13.16 2.21
N ASN A 25 21.39 12.11 2.95
CA ASN A 25 21.87 11.93 4.32
C ASN A 25 23.14 11.06 4.37
N PHE A 26 23.33 10.19 3.38
CA PHE A 26 24.44 9.25 3.34
C PHE A 26 25.37 9.43 2.15
N ASN A 27 25.13 10.44 1.32
CA ASN A 27 25.92 10.75 0.12
C ASN A 27 26.17 9.55 -0.78
N LYS A 28 25.13 8.73 -1.01
CA LYS A 28 25.20 7.55 -1.88
C LYS A 28 24.75 7.89 -3.28
N GLU A 29 25.45 7.35 -4.27
CA GLU A 29 24.97 7.33 -5.64
C GLU A 29 23.87 6.29 -5.77
N ILE A 30 22.80 6.62 -6.50
CA ILE A 30 21.60 5.81 -6.64
C ILE A 30 21.28 5.62 -8.12
N LEU A 31 20.98 4.42 -8.51
CA LEU A 31 20.34 4.07 -9.78
C LEU A 31 19.02 3.36 -9.45
N ILE A 32 17.91 3.82 -9.98
CA ILE A 32 16.63 3.14 -9.87
C ILE A 32 16.42 2.30 -11.13
N ILE A 33 16.14 1.01 -10.94
CA ILE A 33 15.75 0.09 -12.01
C ILE A 33 14.33 -0.39 -11.73
N ASN A 34 13.39 -0.08 -12.64
CA ASN A 34 12.08 -0.70 -12.70
C ASN A 34 12.13 -1.87 -13.68
N THR A 35 12.14 -3.09 -13.16
CA THR A 35 12.16 -4.30 -13.98
C THR A 35 10.81 -4.61 -14.60
N SER A 36 9.75 -3.92 -14.20
CA SER A 36 8.38 -4.14 -14.63
C SER A 36 7.85 -5.57 -14.35
N GLU A 37 8.41 -6.25 -13.34
CA GLU A 37 8.01 -7.58 -12.90
C GLU A 37 7.14 -7.51 -11.64
N LEU A 38 6.02 -8.23 -11.63
CA LEU A 38 5.20 -8.44 -10.44
C LEU A 38 5.00 -9.94 -10.21
N LEU A 39 5.47 -10.43 -9.06
CA LEU A 39 5.16 -11.79 -8.62
C LEU A 39 3.70 -11.86 -8.16
N THR A 40 2.95 -12.83 -8.68
CA THR A 40 1.57 -13.05 -8.23
C THR A 40 1.53 -13.88 -6.96
N LYS A 41 0.58 -13.58 -6.08
CA LYS A 41 0.35 -14.35 -4.85
C LYS A 41 -0.19 -15.76 -5.08
N LYS A 42 -0.60 -16.09 -6.32
CA LYS A 42 -1.15 -17.40 -6.68
C LYS A 42 -0.08 -18.41 -7.08
N ALA A 43 1.14 -17.97 -7.35
CA ALA A 43 2.21 -18.83 -7.80
C ALA A 43 2.96 -19.41 -6.60
N GLU A 44 2.84 -20.70 -6.39
CA GLU A 44 3.75 -21.46 -5.50
C GLU A 44 5.15 -21.65 -6.11
N VAL A 45 5.31 -21.31 -7.38
CA VAL A 45 6.54 -21.34 -8.18
C VAL A 45 6.57 -20.05 -9.00
N PRO A 46 7.73 -19.51 -9.40
CA PRO A 46 7.85 -18.17 -9.99
C PRO A 46 7.20 -18.06 -11.37
N PHE A 47 5.89 -18.14 -11.44
CA PHE A 47 5.12 -17.71 -12.58
C PHE A 47 4.66 -16.28 -12.33
N TYR A 48 5.11 -15.38 -13.19
CA TYR A 48 4.78 -13.97 -13.13
C TYR A 48 3.55 -13.72 -13.99
N GLU A 49 2.46 -13.33 -13.36
CA GLU A 49 1.24 -12.92 -14.04
C GLU A 49 1.02 -11.43 -13.75
N ASN A 50 0.95 -10.60 -14.77
CA ASN A 50 0.63 -9.19 -14.63
C ASN A 50 -0.82 -9.03 -14.17
N THR A 51 -1.01 -8.81 -12.88
CA THR A 51 -2.33 -8.56 -12.31
C THR A 51 -2.68 -7.07 -12.24
N PHE A 52 -1.68 -6.17 -12.30
CA PHE A 52 -1.83 -4.71 -12.24
C PHE A 52 -0.82 -4.04 -13.16
N ALA A 53 -1.01 -2.74 -13.41
CA ALA A 53 0.02 -1.95 -14.06
C ALA A 53 1.33 -2.00 -13.25
N ASN A 54 2.43 -2.25 -13.93
CA ASN A 54 3.78 -2.36 -13.37
C ASN A 54 4.69 -1.23 -13.88
N LYS A 55 4.28 -0.53 -14.92
CA LYS A 55 4.98 0.60 -15.55
C LYS A 55 4.00 1.64 -16.06
N ILE A 56 4.51 2.85 -16.29
CA ILE A 56 3.82 3.93 -16.98
C ILE A 56 4.62 4.31 -18.22
N ASP A 57 3.96 4.48 -19.35
CA ASP A 57 4.61 4.78 -20.64
C ASP A 57 5.40 6.09 -20.62
N SER A 58 4.99 7.08 -19.83
CA SER A 58 5.71 8.34 -19.70
C SER A 58 7.15 8.20 -19.16
N TYR A 59 7.45 7.08 -18.48
CA TYR A 59 8.80 6.78 -17.99
C TYR A 59 9.62 5.91 -18.97
N SER A 60 9.06 5.49 -20.09
CA SER A 60 9.70 4.53 -21.01
C SER A 60 10.96 5.04 -21.71
N ASN A 61 11.06 6.36 -21.87
CA ASN A 61 12.16 6.98 -22.62
C ASN A 61 12.97 7.96 -21.79
N ILE A 62 12.85 7.92 -20.47
CA ILE A 62 13.64 8.77 -19.58
C ILE A 62 14.76 7.94 -18.96
N ASN A 63 15.90 8.60 -18.75
CA ASN A 63 17.07 8.03 -18.08
C ASN A 63 17.33 8.64 -16.70
N GLN A 64 16.46 9.54 -16.25
CA GLN A 64 16.60 10.29 -15.02
C GLN A 64 15.23 10.72 -14.48
N ILE A 65 15.06 10.69 -13.18
CA ILE A 65 13.86 11.14 -12.46
C ILE A 65 14.25 12.28 -11.52
N SER A 66 13.47 13.36 -11.57
CA SER A 66 13.53 14.42 -10.56
C SER A 66 12.64 14.07 -9.37
N TYR A 67 13.16 14.11 -8.15
CA TYR A 67 12.40 13.97 -6.94
C TYR A 67 12.84 14.96 -5.89
N ARG A 68 11.96 15.87 -5.49
CA ARG A 68 12.30 17.06 -4.67
C ARG A 68 13.44 17.86 -5.33
N ASP A 69 14.58 17.97 -4.66
CA ASP A 69 15.76 18.72 -5.10
C ASP A 69 16.91 17.80 -5.56
N ILE A 70 16.61 16.57 -5.94
CA ILE A 70 17.60 15.62 -6.46
C ILE A 70 17.20 15.02 -7.80
N GLU A 71 18.21 14.72 -8.60
CA GLU A 71 18.09 13.93 -9.83
C GLU A 71 18.63 12.53 -9.59
N ILE A 72 17.92 11.51 -10.07
CA ILE A 72 18.26 10.11 -9.86
C ILE A 72 18.27 9.41 -11.22
N PRO A 73 19.39 8.80 -11.64
CA PRO A 73 19.42 7.92 -12.80
C PRO A 73 18.35 6.84 -12.72
N PHE A 74 17.68 6.60 -13.85
CA PHE A 74 16.53 5.72 -13.93
C PHE A 74 16.56 4.84 -15.16
N TYR A 75 16.19 3.58 -14.99
CA TYR A 75 15.96 2.64 -16.07
C TYR A 75 14.62 1.93 -15.87
N GLN A 76 13.86 1.77 -16.95
CA GLN A 76 12.62 1.00 -16.94
C GLN A 76 12.62 0.00 -18.08
N SER A 77 12.33 -1.27 -17.77
CA SER A 77 12.01 -2.26 -18.80
C SER A 77 10.71 -1.90 -19.49
N ASN A 78 10.74 -1.83 -20.81
CA ASN A 78 9.60 -1.46 -21.64
C ASN A 78 8.95 -2.65 -22.34
N ILE A 79 9.50 -3.84 -22.17
CA ILE A 79 8.96 -5.07 -22.72
C ILE A 79 8.20 -5.86 -21.64
N ASP A 80 7.48 -6.89 -22.08
CA ASP A 80 6.78 -7.77 -21.16
C ASP A 80 7.78 -8.70 -20.47
N MET A 81 7.82 -8.62 -19.15
CA MET A 81 8.73 -9.39 -18.32
C MET A 81 8.03 -10.62 -17.72
N PRO A 82 8.76 -11.74 -17.48
CA PRO A 82 10.21 -11.88 -17.65
C PRO A 82 10.61 -12.14 -19.12
N ASP A 83 11.66 -11.47 -19.58
CA ASP A 83 12.31 -11.70 -20.88
C ASP A 83 13.81 -11.94 -20.69
N GLU A 84 14.36 -12.98 -21.30
CA GLU A 84 15.74 -13.39 -21.08
C GLU A 84 16.76 -12.32 -21.50
N ASN A 85 16.55 -11.70 -22.67
CA ASN A 85 17.50 -10.70 -23.16
C ASN A 85 17.48 -9.43 -22.29
N GLU A 86 16.30 -9.03 -21.84
CA GLU A 86 16.15 -7.88 -20.97
C GLU A 86 16.72 -8.15 -19.57
N ILE A 87 16.54 -9.35 -19.03
CA ILE A 87 17.18 -9.77 -17.78
C ILE A 87 18.70 -9.68 -17.93
N LEU A 88 19.28 -10.24 -19.00
CA LEU A 88 20.71 -10.17 -19.27
C LEU A 88 21.21 -8.73 -19.42
N ASN A 89 20.43 -7.87 -20.08
CA ASN A 89 20.72 -6.44 -20.17
C ASN A 89 20.78 -5.79 -18.79
N ILE A 90 19.78 -6.00 -17.92
CA ILE A 90 19.76 -5.47 -16.56
C ILE A 90 20.93 -6.01 -15.72
N LEU A 91 21.26 -7.31 -15.83
CA LEU A 91 22.43 -7.88 -15.16
C LEU A 91 23.72 -7.19 -15.61
N SER A 92 23.86 -6.89 -16.91
CA SER A 92 25.01 -6.15 -17.45
C SER A 92 25.07 -4.73 -16.88
N ILE A 93 23.95 -4.01 -16.79
CA ILE A 93 23.88 -2.69 -16.14
C ILE A 93 24.36 -2.78 -14.69
N VAL A 94 23.93 -3.79 -13.94
CA VAL A 94 24.35 -3.99 -12.54
C VAL A 94 25.84 -4.29 -12.45
N GLN A 95 26.40 -5.11 -13.35
CA GLN A 95 27.84 -5.42 -13.40
C GLN A 95 28.69 -4.18 -13.72
N GLU A 96 28.23 -3.34 -14.63
CA GLU A 96 28.94 -2.09 -15.00
C GLU A 96 28.85 -1.04 -13.90
N TYR A 97 27.67 -0.87 -13.30
CA TYR A 97 27.43 0.09 -12.22
C TYR A 97 28.15 -0.28 -10.93
N LYS A 98 28.37 -1.58 -10.68
CA LYS A 98 29.03 -2.12 -9.48
C LYS A 98 28.48 -1.58 -8.18
N PRO A 99 27.17 -1.72 -7.91
CA PRO A 99 26.57 -1.19 -6.70
C PRO A 99 27.15 -1.88 -5.47
N TYR A 100 27.17 -1.18 -4.35
CA TYR A 100 27.55 -1.75 -3.07
C TYR A 100 26.53 -2.79 -2.56
N PHE A 101 25.26 -2.53 -2.81
CA PHE A 101 24.15 -3.46 -2.60
C PHE A 101 22.96 -3.07 -3.48
N ILE A 102 22.00 -3.98 -3.62
CA ILE A 102 20.70 -3.73 -4.26
C ILE A 102 19.62 -3.74 -3.17
N LEU A 103 18.80 -2.69 -3.12
CA LEU A 103 17.59 -2.68 -2.33
C LEU A 103 16.39 -3.00 -3.24
N ASN A 104 15.89 -4.24 -3.16
CA ASN A 104 14.72 -4.66 -3.90
C ASN A 104 13.44 -4.29 -3.14
N ILE A 105 12.76 -3.23 -3.60
CA ILE A 105 11.52 -2.74 -2.99
C ILE A 105 10.34 -3.34 -3.73
N GLY A 106 9.51 -4.08 -3.01
CA GLY A 106 8.36 -4.82 -3.52
C GLY A 106 8.38 -6.27 -3.08
N SER A 107 7.44 -7.06 -3.58
CA SER A 107 7.44 -8.52 -3.43
C SER A 107 8.22 -9.13 -4.59
N GLY A 108 8.72 -10.34 -4.47
CA GLY A 108 9.49 -11.14 -5.40
C GLY A 108 9.77 -10.56 -6.81
N ASN A 109 11.00 -10.60 -7.22
CA ASN A 109 11.44 -10.02 -8.49
C ASN A 109 12.56 -10.92 -9.04
N LEU A 110 12.28 -11.66 -10.12
CA LEU A 110 13.20 -12.63 -10.69
C LEU A 110 14.54 -11.99 -11.06
N THR A 111 14.52 -10.84 -11.73
CA THR A 111 15.75 -10.14 -12.12
C THR A 111 16.56 -9.75 -10.89
N ALA A 112 15.92 -9.25 -9.82
CA ALA A 112 16.62 -8.92 -8.58
C ALA A 112 17.20 -10.18 -7.90
N ASP A 113 16.47 -11.30 -7.93
CA ASP A 113 16.92 -12.57 -7.38
C ASP A 113 18.13 -13.10 -8.16
N LEU A 114 18.16 -12.96 -9.49
CA LEU A 114 19.34 -13.29 -10.30
C LEU A 114 20.53 -12.36 -10.00
N CYS A 115 20.28 -11.07 -9.74
CA CYS A 115 21.31 -10.12 -9.32
C CYS A 115 21.96 -10.50 -7.98
N SER A 116 21.28 -11.28 -7.12
CA SER A 116 21.83 -11.72 -5.83
C SER A 116 23.11 -12.56 -5.98
N ASN A 117 23.31 -13.17 -7.14
CA ASN A 117 24.56 -13.87 -7.48
C ASN A 117 25.74 -12.94 -7.82
N LEU A 118 25.48 -11.67 -8.08
CA LEU A 118 26.47 -10.67 -8.46
C LEU A 118 26.82 -9.72 -7.33
N VAL A 119 25.83 -9.37 -6.50
CA VAL A 119 25.94 -8.36 -5.45
C VAL A 119 24.93 -8.64 -4.33
N THR A 120 25.29 -8.25 -3.11
CA THR A 120 24.37 -8.37 -1.96
C THR A 120 23.05 -7.70 -2.26
N THR A 121 21.95 -8.44 -2.15
CA THR A 121 20.59 -7.92 -2.28
C THR A 121 19.88 -7.92 -0.95
N VAL A 122 19.05 -6.90 -0.77
CA VAL A 122 18.21 -6.70 0.40
C VAL A 122 16.77 -6.65 -0.07
N SER A 123 15.94 -7.58 0.34
CA SER A 123 14.50 -7.58 0.06
C SER A 123 13.76 -6.66 1.04
N PHE A 124 12.93 -5.77 0.52
CA PHE A 124 12.11 -4.85 1.29
C PHE A 124 10.67 -4.88 0.79
N PRO A 125 9.79 -5.68 1.41
CA PRO A 125 8.39 -5.79 0.99
C PRO A 125 7.62 -4.49 1.23
N THR A 126 6.66 -4.22 0.36
CA THR A 126 5.70 -3.11 0.48
C THR A 126 4.40 -3.51 1.16
N THR A 127 4.23 -4.81 1.42
CA THR A 127 3.14 -5.41 2.19
C THR A 127 3.66 -5.93 3.53
N SER A 128 2.77 -6.45 4.38
CA SER A 128 3.13 -7.10 5.64
C SER A 128 3.51 -8.57 5.50
N ASP A 129 3.32 -9.17 4.32
CA ASP A 129 3.77 -10.53 4.05
C ASP A 129 5.29 -10.60 3.89
N LEU A 130 5.90 -11.70 4.29
CA LEU A 130 7.29 -11.99 4.01
C LEU A 130 7.50 -12.08 2.49
N ALA A 131 8.50 -11.39 1.96
CA ALA A 131 8.83 -11.48 0.54
C ALA A 131 9.54 -12.81 0.24
N ILE A 132 9.08 -13.49 -0.80
CA ILE A 132 9.80 -14.63 -1.39
C ILE A 132 10.89 -14.05 -2.30
N SER A 133 12.16 -14.26 -1.97
CA SER A 133 13.31 -13.71 -2.70
C SER A 133 14.57 -14.48 -2.33
N GLU A 134 15.51 -14.58 -3.26
CA GLU A 134 16.87 -15.10 -3.07
C GLU A 134 17.83 -14.03 -2.48
N SER A 135 17.30 -12.96 -1.90
CA SER A 135 18.10 -11.92 -1.26
C SER A 135 18.85 -12.46 -0.03
N GLN A 136 20.07 -11.99 0.21
CA GLN A 136 20.86 -12.35 1.39
C GLN A 136 20.32 -11.74 2.68
N ILE A 137 19.54 -10.65 2.59
CA ILE A 137 18.93 -9.98 3.73
C ILE A 137 17.46 -9.71 3.41
N HIS A 138 16.60 -10.05 4.36
CA HIS A 138 15.16 -9.82 4.25
C HIS A 138 14.71 -8.84 5.33
N ILE A 139 14.22 -7.67 4.93
CA ILE A 139 13.59 -6.75 5.86
C ILE A 139 12.12 -7.14 5.99
N HIS A 140 11.67 -7.43 7.20
CA HIS A 140 10.27 -7.68 7.49
C HIS A 140 9.71 -6.57 8.40
N ARG A 141 8.44 -6.20 8.19
CA ARG A 141 7.86 -5.00 8.80
C ARG A 141 7.11 -5.26 10.11
N SER A 142 6.97 -6.52 10.49
CA SER A 142 6.28 -6.96 11.70
C SER A 142 6.96 -8.19 12.29
N GLU A 143 6.58 -8.61 13.49
CA GLU A 143 6.97 -9.90 14.04
C GLU A 143 6.50 -11.03 13.12
N LEU A 144 7.30 -12.09 13.00
CA LEU A 144 6.98 -13.24 12.17
C LEU A 144 5.78 -14.00 12.76
N THR A 145 4.84 -14.32 11.88
CA THR A 145 3.65 -15.10 12.19
C THR A 145 3.90 -16.60 11.91
N ASN A 146 2.99 -17.47 12.37
CA ASN A 146 3.04 -18.91 12.01
C ASN A 146 3.03 -19.14 10.50
N LYS A 147 2.30 -18.31 9.76
CA LYS A 147 2.28 -18.32 8.28
C LYS A 147 3.65 -18.02 7.69
N ASP A 148 4.38 -17.05 8.27
CA ASP A 148 5.73 -16.71 7.82
C ASP A 148 6.70 -17.85 8.11
N PHE A 149 6.62 -18.49 9.28
CA PHE A 149 7.44 -19.68 9.59
C PHE A 149 7.16 -20.84 8.65
N ASP A 150 5.91 -21.06 8.26
CA ASP A 150 5.58 -22.11 7.29
C ASP A 150 6.09 -21.77 5.88
N LEU A 151 6.09 -20.48 5.51
CA LEU A 151 6.69 -20.01 4.27
C LEU A 151 8.21 -20.20 4.27
N LEU A 152 8.89 -19.84 5.35
CA LEU A 152 10.34 -20.03 5.51
C LEU A 152 10.75 -21.49 5.32
N LYS A 153 9.99 -22.44 5.88
CA LYS A 153 10.24 -23.87 5.70
C LYS A 153 10.10 -24.33 4.25
N LYS A 154 9.18 -23.72 3.49
CA LYS A 154 8.92 -24.06 2.07
C LYS A 154 9.90 -23.42 1.11
N THR A 155 10.41 -22.23 1.42
CA THR A 155 11.25 -21.42 0.52
C THR A 155 12.74 -21.54 0.82
N ASN A 156 13.11 -22.28 1.86
CA ASN A 156 14.51 -22.47 2.30
C ASN A 156 15.22 -21.13 2.64
N ILE A 157 14.46 -20.07 2.98
CA ILE A 157 15.00 -18.80 3.45
C ILE A 157 15.53 -19.00 4.88
N ASP A 158 16.77 -18.62 5.12
CA ASP A 158 17.37 -18.67 6.45
C ASP A 158 16.71 -17.64 7.39
N PRO A 159 16.06 -18.07 8.49
CA PRO A 159 15.47 -17.15 9.45
C PRO A 159 16.44 -16.11 10.02
N THR A 160 17.73 -16.40 10.07
CA THR A 160 18.76 -15.47 10.56
C THR A 160 19.04 -14.31 9.58
N SER A 161 18.62 -14.44 8.33
CA SER A 161 18.71 -13.38 7.32
C SER A 161 17.61 -12.33 7.45
N ILE A 162 16.63 -12.54 8.35
CA ILE A 162 15.47 -11.68 8.50
C ILE A 162 15.73 -10.61 9.56
N ILE A 163 15.57 -9.36 9.14
CA ILE A 163 15.67 -8.19 10.02
C ILE A 163 14.27 -7.62 10.23
N ILE A 164 13.77 -7.70 11.46
CA ILE A 164 12.52 -7.03 11.83
C ILE A 164 12.76 -5.53 11.92
N SER A 165 12.10 -4.77 11.07
CA SER A 165 12.19 -3.32 11.04
C SER A 165 10.82 -2.70 11.21
N HIS A 166 10.58 -2.09 12.35
CA HIS A 166 9.38 -1.28 12.59
C HIS A 166 9.66 0.14 12.13
N PRO A 167 9.17 0.56 10.95
CA PRO A 167 9.37 1.93 10.51
C PRO A 167 8.65 2.87 11.47
N ARG A 168 9.42 3.64 12.23
CA ARG A 168 8.90 4.74 13.03
C ARG A 168 9.05 6.01 12.20
N GLY A 169 7.98 6.40 11.53
CA GLY A 169 7.89 7.72 10.90
C GLY A 169 7.29 8.71 11.88
N GLU A 170 7.93 9.84 12.05
CA GLU A 170 7.29 10.98 12.71
C GLU A 170 6.27 11.56 11.73
N ILE A 171 4.98 11.55 12.11
CA ILE A 171 3.95 12.20 11.33
C ILE A 171 3.86 13.64 11.82
N ILE A 172 4.23 14.56 10.96
CA ILE A 172 4.10 15.99 11.23
C ILE A 172 2.78 16.46 10.62
N SER A 173 1.87 16.94 11.46
CA SER A 173 0.67 17.67 11.03
C SER A 173 1.11 18.94 10.30
N LYS A 174 0.63 19.13 9.07
CA LYS A 174 1.00 20.27 8.23
C LYS A 174 -0.13 21.28 8.11
N VAL A 175 -1.38 20.82 8.20
CA VAL A 175 -2.58 21.63 7.98
C VAL A 175 -3.60 21.30 9.05
N SER A 176 -4.35 22.29 9.49
CA SER A 176 -5.51 22.09 10.36
C SER A 176 -6.77 22.26 9.52
N TYR A 177 -7.47 21.15 9.28
CA TYR A 177 -8.75 21.15 8.57
C TYR A 177 -9.93 21.08 9.53
N THR A 178 -11.07 21.56 9.04
CA THR A 178 -12.38 21.40 9.65
C THR A 178 -13.32 20.65 8.71
N ARG A 179 -14.44 20.12 9.20
CA ARG A 179 -15.46 19.46 8.36
C ARG A 179 -16.00 20.41 7.28
N LYS A 180 -16.06 21.71 7.56
CA LYS A 180 -16.52 22.75 6.62
C LYS A 180 -15.61 22.92 5.40
N ASP A 181 -14.31 22.67 5.55
CA ASP A 181 -13.35 22.78 4.43
C ASP A 181 -13.62 21.73 3.33
N PHE A 182 -14.41 20.71 3.64
CA PHE A 182 -14.81 19.62 2.75
C PHE A 182 -16.33 19.48 2.60
N ASP A 183 -17.11 20.48 3.01
CA ASP A 183 -18.58 20.45 3.00
C ASP A 183 -19.19 19.24 3.73
N LEU A 184 -18.52 18.75 4.79
CA LEU A 184 -18.97 17.60 5.57
C LEU A 184 -19.93 18.01 6.69
N PRO A 185 -20.96 17.17 6.99
CA PRO A 185 -21.92 17.47 8.04
C PRO A 185 -21.29 17.44 9.43
N GLU A 186 -21.65 18.42 10.25
CA GLU A 186 -21.14 18.56 11.63
C GLU A 186 -21.87 17.64 12.63
N ASP A 187 -23.12 17.30 12.34
CA ASP A 187 -24.05 16.58 13.21
C ASP A 187 -24.13 15.07 12.93
N LYS A 188 -23.35 14.57 11.96
CA LYS A 188 -23.29 13.16 11.57
C LYS A 188 -22.07 12.47 12.15
N PHE A 189 -22.16 11.15 12.37
CA PHE A 189 -21.04 10.28 12.65
C PHE A 189 -20.34 9.94 11.34
N LEU A 190 -19.10 10.42 11.15
CA LEU A 190 -18.40 10.32 9.88
C LEU A 190 -17.58 9.04 9.76
N LEU A 191 -17.89 8.26 8.74
CA LEU A 191 -17.14 7.06 8.33
C LEU A 191 -16.20 7.40 7.19
N SER A 192 -14.92 7.06 7.29
CA SER A 192 -13.98 7.18 6.18
C SER A 192 -13.67 5.84 5.51
N VAL A 193 -13.66 5.82 4.17
CA VAL A 193 -13.22 4.68 3.34
C VAL A 193 -12.14 5.19 2.39
N VAL A 194 -10.86 4.86 2.67
CA VAL A 194 -9.71 5.46 1.98
C VAL A 194 -9.04 4.46 1.04
N GLY A 195 -8.78 4.84 -0.20
CA GLY A 195 -7.99 4.02 -1.14
C GLY A 195 -7.92 4.59 -2.55
N ASN A 196 -6.77 4.39 -3.20
CA ASN A 196 -6.57 4.80 -4.60
C ASN A 196 -7.07 3.73 -5.61
N ARG A 197 -7.66 2.64 -5.15
CA ARG A 197 -8.19 1.54 -5.96
C ARG A 197 -9.59 1.12 -5.51
N LEU A 198 -10.37 2.04 -4.96
CA LEU A 198 -11.71 1.73 -4.46
C LEU A 198 -12.62 1.19 -5.58
N THR A 199 -12.40 1.61 -6.82
CA THR A 199 -13.12 1.08 -8.00
C THR A 199 -13.02 -0.45 -8.12
N GLN A 200 -11.86 -1.04 -7.78
CA GLN A 200 -11.60 -2.48 -7.85
C GLN A 200 -11.82 -3.21 -6.51
N GLU A 201 -11.68 -2.50 -5.41
CA GLU A 201 -11.67 -3.07 -4.06
C GLU A 201 -13.05 -3.07 -3.39
N ILE A 202 -13.94 -2.18 -3.80
CA ILE A 202 -15.30 -2.08 -3.25
C ILE A 202 -16.25 -3.00 -4.00
N THR A 203 -16.88 -3.93 -3.26
CA THR A 203 -17.93 -4.80 -3.77
C THR A 203 -19.31 -4.20 -3.51
N GLU A 204 -20.32 -4.71 -4.21
CA GLU A 204 -21.70 -4.29 -4.01
C GLU A 204 -22.22 -4.65 -2.62
N GLU A 205 -21.81 -5.79 -2.09
CA GLU A 205 -22.17 -6.25 -0.74
C GLU A 205 -21.60 -5.29 0.32
N PHE A 206 -20.38 -4.78 0.12
CA PHE A 206 -19.80 -3.79 1.02
C PHE A 206 -20.59 -2.46 0.98
N ILE A 207 -20.99 -2.01 -0.21
CA ILE A 207 -21.85 -0.81 -0.33
C ILE A 207 -23.23 -1.04 0.28
N SER A 208 -23.85 -2.21 0.09
CA SER A 208 -25.12 -2.55 0.72
C SER A 208 -25.02 -2.50 2.24
N MET A 209 -23.96 -3.07 2.80
CA MET A 209 -23.68 -3.03 4.23
C MET A 209 -23.54 -1.59 4.75
N LEU A 210 -22.76 -0.74 4.05
CA LEU A 210 -22.64 0.68 4.42
C LEU A 210 -23.97 1.42 4.31
N ASN A 211 -24.75 1.16 3.27
CA ASN A 211 -26.07 1.79 3.08
C ASN A 211 -27.04 1.49 4.25
N GLU A 212 -26.97 0.29 4.83
CA GLU A 212 -27.76 -0.06 6.01
C GLU A 212 -27.30 0.73 7.26
N THR A 213 -26.01 1.05 7.39
CA THR A 213 -25.52 1.87 8.52
C THR A 213 -25.98 3.32 8.47
N LEU A 214 -26.39 3.83 7.30
CA LEU A 214 -26.86 5.21 7.14
C LEU A 214 -28.15 5.52 7.91
N GLU A 215 -28.91 4.51 8.31
CA GLU A 215 -30.10 4.65 9.16
C GLU A 215 -29.75 5.09 10.60
N TYR A 216 -28.46 4.99 11.00
CA TYR A 216 -27.98 5.30 12.34
C TYR A 216 -27.27 6.66 12.45
N ASN A 217 -27.70 7.63 11.66
CA ASN A 217 -27.11 8.99 11.63
C ASN A 217 -25.63 9.02 11.20
N THR A 218 -25.19 8.06 10.40
CA THR A 218 -23.84 8.03 9.82
C THR A 218 -23.77 8.80 8.50
N TYR A 219 -22.57 9.17 8.09
CA TYR A 219 -22.23 9.74 6.79
C TYR A 219 -20.94 9.14 6.29
N VAL A 220 -20.91 8.65 5.05
CA VAL A 220 -19.74 7.96 4.49
C VAL A 220 -18.96 8.89 3.58
N VAL A 221 -17.65 9.00 3.83
CA VAL A 221 -16.72 9.74 2.97
C VAL A 221 -15.74 8.76 2.33
N PHE A 222 -15.86 8.61 1.02
CA PHE A 222 -14.86 7.90 0.22
C PHE A 222 -13.73 8.86 -0.12
N ILE A 223 -12.48 8.41 -0.02
CA ILE A 223 -11.30 9.25 -0.30
C ILE A 223 -10.38 8.51 -1.27
N GLY A 224 -10.19 9.06 -2.46
CA GLY A 224 -9.33 8.52 -3.51
C GLY A 224 -10.09 8.17 -4.79
N THR A 225 -9.61 7.19 -5.57
CA THR A 225 -10.18 6.85 -6.87
C THR A 225 -11.32 5.85 -6.76
N PHE A 226 -12.53 6.30 -7.09
CA PHE A 226 -13.75 5.48 -7.04
C PHE A 226 -14.69 5.79 -8.20
N ASP A 227 -14.35 5.32 -9.41
CA ASP A 227 -15.10 5.62 -10.64
C ASP A 227 -16.54 5.10 -10.62
N ASN A 228 -16.81 4.04 -9.86
CA ASN A 228 -18.14 3.45 -9.71
C ASN A 228 -19.05 4.17 -8.69
N TYR A 229 -18.58 5.25 -8.03
CA TYR A 229 -19.31 5.93 -6.97
C TYR A 229 -20.72 6.36 -7.43
N GLU A 230 -20.84 7.07 -8.56
CA GLU A 230 -22.11 7.52 -9.09
C GLU A 230 -23.07 6.37 -9.48
N LYS A 231 -22.52 5.24 -9.93
CA LYS A 231 -23.29 4.02 -10.22
C LYS A 231 -23.93 3.49 -8.93
N TYR A 232 -23.19 3.44 -7.84
CA TYR A 232 -23.70 3.00 -6.54
C TYR A 232 -24.70 4.00 -5.94
N CYS A 233 -24.47 5.30 -6.06
CA CYS A 233 -25.41 6.32 -5.64
C CYS A 233 -26.78 6.24 -6.36
N LYS A 234 -26.77 5.82 -7.64
CA LYS A 234 -28.03 5.56 -8.38
C LYS A 234 -28.75 4.32 -7.88
N LYS A 235 -28.01 3.29 -7.48
CA LYS A 235 -28.59 2.02 -6.98
C LYS A 235 -29.06 2.12 -5.54
N PHE A 236 -28.37 2.90 -4.70
CA PHE A 236 -28.62 3.09 -3.28
C PHE A 236 -28.94 4.58 -3.00
N PRO A 237 -30.20 5.01 -3.05
CA PRO A 237 -30.55 6.44 -2.90
C PRO A 237 -30.11 7.06 -1.58
N ASN A 238 -30.10 6.30 -0.46
CA ASN A 238 -29.62 6.79 0.83
C ASN A 238 -28.13 7.11 0.81
N LEU A 239 -27.35 6.36 0.04
CA LEU A 239 -25.92 6.62 -0.14
C LEU A 239 -25.71 7.99 -0.83
N ARG A 240 -26.53 8.34 -1.82
CA ARG A 240 -26.44 9.62 -2.52
C ARG A 240 -26.56 10.83 -1.59
N THR A 241 -27.44 10.75 -0.59
CA THR A 241 -27.73 11.86 0.34
C THR A 241 -26.84 11.84 1.58
N ASN A 242 -26.23 10.69 1.90
CA ASN A 242 -25.44 10.51 3.12
C ASN A 242 -24.01 10.03 2.81
N SER A 243 -23.48 10.37 1.65
CA SER A 243 -22.07 10.15 1.35
C SER A 243 -21.48 11.20 0.41
N THR A 244 -20.17 11.28 0.37
CA THR A 244 -19.41 12.07 -0.60
C THR A 244 -18.15 11.33 -1.02
N LEU A 245 -17.64 11.69 -2.20
CA LEU A 245 -16.34 11.26 -2.70
C LEU A 245 -15.39 12.45 -2.72
N LEU A 246 -14.31 12.35 -1.96
CA LEU A 246 -13.17 13.25 -2.03
C LEU A 246 -12.08 12.63 -2.92
N GLU A 247 -11.48 13.45 -3.75
CA GLU A 247 -10.31 13.04 -4.53
C GLU A 247 -9.09 12.76 -3.63
N TYR A 248 -7.97 12.42 -4.23
CA TYR A 248 -6.71 12.22 -3.53
C TYR A 248 -6.36 13.39 -2.60
N GLN A 249 -6.00 13.07 -1.35
CA GLN A 249 -5.64 14.06 -0.34
C GLN A 249 -4.15 13.99 -0.03
N GLU A 250 -3.40 15.06 -0.35
CA GLU A 250 -1.96 15.14 -0.08
C GLU A 250 -1.66 15.07 1.43
N HIS A 251 -2.48 15.75 2.23
CA HIS A 251 -2.37 15.79 3.69
C HIS A 251 -3.36 14.84 4.36
N LEU A 252 -3.43 13.60 3.88
CA LEU A 252 -4.40 12.61 4.34
C LEU A 252 -4.40 12.43 5.86
N TYR A 253 -3.23 12.47 6.52
CA TYR A 253 -3.16 12.39 7.98
C TYR A 253 -4.00 13.46 8.68
N ASP A 254 -3.95 14.69 8.18
CA ASP A 254 -4.70 15.81 8.76
C ASP A 254 -6.20 15.71 8.45
N VAL A 255 -6.53 15.22 7.25
CA VAL A 255 -7.93 14.94 6.85
C VAL A 255 -8.53 13.83 7.70
N MET A 256 -7.75 12.78 8.07
CA MET A 256 -8.25 11.68 8.89
C MET A 256 -8.77 12.12 10.26
N LYS A 257 -8.26 13.22 10.82
CA LYS A 257 -8.72 13.78 12.10
C LYS A 257 -10.17 14.26 12.10
N LEU A 258 -10.79 14.39 10.93
CA LEU A 258 -12.19 14.84 10.77
C LEU A 258 -13.22 13.72 11.01
N PHE A 259 -12.77 12.48 10.99
CA PHE A 259 -13.62 11.29 11.02
C PHE A 259 -13.78 10.72 12.42
N ASP A 260 -14.87 10.01 12.62
CA ASP A 260 -15.16 9.32 13.88
C ASP A 260 -14.78 7.84 13.80
N LEU A 261 -14.77 7.23 12.60
CA LEU A 261 -14.44 5.84 12.36
C LEU A 261 -13.85 5.64 10.96
N SER A 262 -12.83 4.80 10.84
CA SER A 262 -12.29 4.37 9.55
C SER A 262 -12.75 2.95 9.23
N VAL A 263 -13.33 2.75 8.05
CA VAL A 263 -13.83 1.45 7.58
C VAL A 263 -12.97 0.97 6.42
N ASN A 264 -12.31 -0.18 6.61
CA ASN A 264 -11.46 -0.76 5.57
C ASN A 264 -12.25 -1.85 4.82
N PRO A 265 -12.44 -1.72 3.49
CA PRO A 265 -13.11 -2.75 2.69
C PRO A 265 -12.32 -4.07 2.68
N GLY A 266 -12.92 -5.15 2.20
CA GLY A 266 -12.31 -6.47 2.09
C GLY A 266 -11.19 -6.51 1.06
N ARG A 267 -9.99 -6.15 1.46
CA ARG A 267 -8.78 -6.09 0.63
C ARG A 267 -7.52 -6.50 1.40
N VAL A 268 -6.46 -6.85 0.67
CA VAL A 268 -5.18 -7.19 1.29
C VAL A 268 -4.43 -5.93 1.73
N GLY A 269 -4.42 -4.89 0.92
CA GLY A 269 -3.71 -3.64 1.17
C GLY A 269 -4.50 -2.63 2.03
N GLY A 270 -4.13 -1.35 1.95
CA GLY A 270 -4.85 -0.24 2.60
C GLY A 270 -4.32 0.19 3.97
N ALA A 271 -3.24 -0.43 4.44
CA ALA A 271 -2.68 -0.15 5.76
C ALA A 271 -2.27 1.31 5.99
N HIS A 272 -1.89 2.03 4.95
CA HIS A 272 -1.38 3.40 5.11
C HIS A 272 -2.47 4.38 5.60
N GLY A 273 -3.65 4.35 5.00
CA GLY A 273 -4.79 5.16 5.47
C GLY A 273 -5.22 4.79 6.88
N SER A 274 -5.30 3.47 7.16
CA SER A 274 -5.65 2.96 8.49
C SER A 274 -4.59 3.30 9.55
N TRP A 275 -3.31 3.33 9.18
CA TRP A 275 -2.25 3.77 10.08
C TRP A 275 -2.42 5.25 10.46
N TYR A 276 -2.77 6.13 9.51
CA TYR A 276 -3.09 7.52 9.82
C TYR A 276 -4.30 7.65 10.76
N SER A 277 -5.33 6.80 10.58
CA SER A 277 -6.47 6.76 11.50
C SER A 277 -6.02 6.44 12.93
N MET A 278 -5.25 5.36 13.12
CA MET A 278 -4.75 4.97 14.45
C MET A 278 -3.87 6.04 15.07
N MET A 279 -2.97 6.67 14.29
CA MET A 279 -2.13 7.76 14.78
C MET A 279 -2.94 9.01 15.15
N SER A 280 -4.13 9.17 14.60
CA SER A 280 -5.08 10.24 14.94
C SER A 280 -6.07 9.83 16.04
N SER A 281 -5.88 8.66 16.66
CA SER A 281 -6.78 8.07 17.66
C SER A 281 -8.19 7.81 17.12
N ILE A 282 -8.32 7.58 15.81
CA ILE A 282 -9.57 7.20 15.15
C ILE A 282 -9.65 5.67 15.11
N PRO A 283 -10.70 5.05 15.67
CA PRO A 283 -10.88 3.62 15.60
C PRO A 283 -11.05 3.14 14.15
N ILE A 284 -10.81 1.83 13.94
CA ILE A 284 -10.90 1.21 12.63
C ILE A 284 -11.85 0.02 12.72
N VAL A 285 -12.51 -0.31 11.62
CA VAL A 285 -13.18 -1.61 11.43
C VAL A 285 -12.66 -2.23 10.14
N THR A 286 -12.19 -3.48 10.22
CA THR A 286 -11.63 -4.23 9.08
C THR A 286 -12.04 -5.69 9.16
N LEU A 287 -11.92 -6.42 8.06
CA LEU A 287 -12.04 -7.89 8.10
C LEU A 287 -10.76 -8.52 8.68
N ASN A 288 -10.86 -9.77 9.15
CA ASN A 288 -9.79 -10.51 9.82
C ASN A 288 -8.68 -11.03 8.87
N PHE A 289 -8.35 -10.27 7.84
CA PHE A 289 -7.26 -10.54 6.92
C PHE A 289 -6.66 -9.24 6.34
N GLY A 290 -5.51 -9.36 5.71
CA GLY A 290 -4.82 -8.27 5.04
C GLY A 290 -4.01 -7.37 5.98
N ASP A 291 -3.40 -6.34 5.38
CA ASP A 291 -2.43 -5.48 6.05
C ASP A 291 -2.99 -4.73 7.25
N VAL A 292 -4.26 -4.32 7.19
CA VAL A 292 -4.90 -3.57 8.28
C VAL A 292 -5.15 -4.46 9.50
N HIS A 293 -5.55 -5.72 9.27
CA HIS A 293 -5.68 -6.72 10.34
C HIS A 293 -4.34 -6.95 11.05
N ILE A 294 -3.27 -7.13 10.28
CA ILE A 294 -1.92 -7.35 10.82
C ILE A 294 -1.43 -6.12 11.57
N LEU A 295 -1.59 -4.93 10.99
CA LEU A 295 -1.20 -3.65 11.59
C LEU A 295 -1.87 -3.42 12.94
N SER A 296 -3.17 -3.74 13.05
CA SER A 296 -3.96 -3.60 14.26
C SER A 296 -3.79 -4.76 15.25
N LYS A 297 -2.99 -5.77 14.92
CA LYS A 297 -2.85 -7.03 15.68
C LYS A 297 -4.21 -7.70 15.95
N GLY A 298 -5.14 -7.58 15.00
CA GLY A 298 -6.48 -8.13 15.09
C GLY A 298 -7.47 -7.39 15.98
N ASN A 299 -7.07 -6.32 16.68
CA ASN A 299 -7.92 -5.63 17.67
C ASN A 299 -9.20 -5.01 17.08
N PHE A 300 -9.20 -4.67 15.79
CA PHE A 300 -10.33 -4.01 15.10
C PHE A 300 -10.94 -4.90 14.02
N SER A 301 -10.70 -6.21 14.11
CA SER A 301 -11.07 -7.15 13.06
C SER A 301 -12.42 -7.79 13.31
N THR A 302 -13.17 -7.95 12.24
CA THR A 302 -14.47 -8.62 12.19
C THR A 302 -14.39 -9.84 11.26
N ILE A 303 -15.28 -10.82 11.45
CA ILE A 303 -15.23 -12.08 10.71
C ILE A 303 -15.83 -11.93 9.31
N ASN A 304 -16.88 -11.11 9.19
CA ASN A 304 -17.65 -10.90 7.96
C ASN A 304 -18.25 -9.50 7.92
N LEU A 305 -18.99 -9.16 6.85
CA LEU A 305 -19.61 -7.85 6.68
C LEU A 305 -20.75 -7.58 7.67
N ASP A 306 -21.47 -8.61 8.13
CA ASP A 306 -22.52 -8.42 9.15
C ASP A 306 -21.93 -8.04 10.50
N ASP A 307 -20.83 -8.68 10.91
CA ASP A 307 -20.09 -8.30 12.12
C ASP A 307 -19.49 -6.90 11.98
N MET A 308 -19.01 -6.55 10.78
CA MET A 308 -18.51 -5.19 10.47
C MET A 308 -19.61 -4.16 10.63
N LYS A 309 -20.80 -4.41 10.09
CA LYS A 309 -21.99 -3.57 10.26
C LYS A 309 -22.33 -3.36 11.74
N GLN A 310 -22.41 -4.44 12.50
CA GLN A 310 -22.71 -4.37 13.95
C GLN A 310 -21.66 -3.55 14.70
N SER A 311 -20.38 -3.69 14.34
CA SER A 311 -19.31 -2.89 14.92
C SER A 311 -19.47 -1.40 14.60
N ILE A 312 -19.77 -1.05 13.35
CA ILE A 312 -20.03 0.35 12.95
C ILE A 312 -21.20 0.93 13.74
N ILE A 313 -22.33 0.20 13.82
CA ILE A 313 -23.51 0.64 14.56
C ILE A 313 -23.17 0.85 16.05
N LYS A 314 -22.41 -0.07 16.64
CA LYS A 314 -21.97 0.05 18.03
C LYS A 314 -21.16 1.32 18.29
N TYR A 315 -20.14 1.60 17.44
CA TYR A 315 -19.36 2.84 17.52
C TYR A 315 -20.22 4.10 17.35
N THR A 316 -21.25 4.03 16.50
CA THR A 316 -22.15 5.17 16.25
C THR A 316 -23.03 5.47 17.45
N LEU A 317 -23.52 4.44 18.15
CA LEU A 317 -24.47 4.59 19.25
C LEU A 317 -23.80 4.79 20.61
N ASP A 318 -22.60 4.24 20.81
CA ASP A 318 -21.88 4.28 22.08
C ASP A 318 -20.60 5.12 21.94
N LYS A 319 -20.67 6.38 22.36
CA LYS A 319 -19.54 7.31 22.33
C LYS A 319 -18.46 7.02 23.40
N SER A 320 -18.69 6.05 24.28
CA SER A 320 -17.72 5.63 25.30
C SER A 320 -16.77 4.52 24.83
N PHE A 321 -16.94 4.10 23.58
CA PHE A 321 -16.18 3.02 22.96
C PHE A 321 -14.83 3.49 22.38
#